data_e9f673c7636f15447ba557fe6fda79bf
#
_entry.id   e9f673c7636f15447ba557fe6fda79bf
#
_cell.length_a   1.000
_cell.length_b   1.000
_cell.length_c   1.000
_cell.angle_alpha   90.00
_cell.angle_beta   90.00
_cell.angle_gamma   90.00
#
_symmetry.space_group_name_H-M   'P 1'
#
loop_
_entity.id
_entity.type
_entity.pdbx_description
1 polymer ?
#
loop_
_entity_poly.entity_id
_entity_poly.type
_entity_poly.pdbx_seq_one_letter_code
_entity_poly.pdbx_strand_id
1 'polypeptide(L)'
;MKKTNAAQASLASVKNNPETRLLSWDVMDPVENQYEKRRYHLSRHCMQRASQRGFQADAIAITLEFGRVCCRQGMLFHVLGKRQLPQALRHEWERLRHTVVVLAEDDTTLITAYRSDNPFRKIKRKPKVLLTHYRGMVA
;
A
#
# COMPACT_ATOMS: atom_id res chain seq x y z
N MET A 1 2.18 -5.49 23.09
CA MET A 1 3.34 -4.86 23.23
C MET A 1 4.33 -5.31 22.30
N LYS A 2 4.60 -6.51 22.26
CA LYS A 2 5.55 -7.01 21.37
C LYS A 2 5.21 -6.77 19.95
N LYS A 3 3.93 -6.82 19.59
CA LYS A 3 3.52 -6.52 18.25
C LYS A 3 3.89 -5.13 17.83
N THR A 4 3.73 -4.20 18.74
CA THR A 4 4.04 -2.83 18.42
C THR A 4 5.50 -2.65 18.08
N ASN A 5 6.34 -3.28 18.86
CA ASN A 5 7.76 -3.16 18.62
C ASN A 5 8.18 -3.84 17.33
N ALA A 6 7.60 -4.99 17.05
CA ALA A 6 7.91 -5.68 15.81
C ALA A 6 7.43 -4.86 14.61
N ALA A 7 6.22 -4.32 14.71
CA ALA A 7 5.68 -3.52 13.63
C ALA A 7 6.53 -2.27 13.42
N GLN A 8 6.99 -1.67 14.50
CA GLN A 8 7.83 -0.50 14.39
C GLN A 8 9.11 -0.81 13.66
N ALA A 9 9.68 -1.96 13.94
CA ALA A 9 10.93 -2.35 13.32
C ALA A 9 10.76 -2.79 11.88
N SER A 10 9.53 -3.06 11.46
CA SER A 10 9.33 -3.69 10.17
C SER A 10 9.50 -2.76 8.99
N LEU A 11 9.49 -1.45 9.20
CA LEU A 11 9.65 -0.55 8.07
C LEU A 11 11.04 0.03 8.01
N ALA A 12 12.01 -0.85 7.90
CA ALA A 12 13.38 -0.43 7.78
C ALA A 12 13.78 -0.30 6.33
N SER A 13 14.63 0.66 6.04
CA SER A 13 15.28 0.78 4.73
C SER A 13 14.30 0.92 3.57
N VAL A 14 13.32 1.80 3.72
CA VAL A 14 12.38 2.05 2.62
C VAL A 14 13.13 2.75 1.50
N LYS A 15 13.09 2.16 0.31
CA LYS A 15 13.78 2.69 -0.85
C LYS A 15 12.86 2.74 -2.05
N ASN A 16 12.95 3.80 -2.81
CA ASN A 16 12.23 3.94 -4.07
C ASN A 16 13.24 4.27 -5.15
N ASN A 17 13.48 3.31 -6.03
CA ASN A 17 14.45 3.49 -7.11
C ASN A 17 13.72 3.98 -8.35
N PRO A 18 13.93 5.24 -8.75
CA PRO A 18 13.21 5.78 -9.89
C PRO A 18 13.58 5.14 -11.23
N GLU A 19 14.78 4.61 -11.36
CA GLU A 19 15.17 3.99 -12.60
C GLU A 19 14.47 2.68 -12.84
N THR A 20 14.39 1.83 -11.81
CA THR A 20 13.74 0.55 -11.92
C THR A 20 12.28 0.60 -11.52
N ARG A 21 11.84 1.71 -10.95
CA ARG A 21 10.49 1.86 -10.40
C ARG A 21 10.18 0.80 -9.37
N LEU A 22 11.18 0.45 -8.57
CA LEU A 22 11.04 -0.56 -7.55
C LEU A 22 10.98 0.09 -6.18
N LEU A 23 9.91 -0.22 -5.45
CA LEU A 23 9.74 0.19 -4.07
C LEU A 23 10.05 -1.02 -3.20
N SER A 24 10.91 -0.86 -2.23
CA SER A 24 11.26 -1.97 -1.35
C SER A 24 11.49 -1.49 0.06
N TRP A 25 11.27 -2.39 1.01
CA TRP A 25 11.60 -2.16 2.42
C TRP A 25 11.79 -3.50 3.09
N ASP A 26 12.37 -3.45 4.29
CA ASP A 26 12.63 -4.64 5.06
C ASP A 26 11.61 -4.75 6.18
N VAL A 27 11.14 -5.96 6.41
CA VAL A 27 10.17 -6.26 7.46
C VAL A 27 10.79 -7.31 8.38
N MET A 28 10.77 -7.02 9.66
CA MET A 28 11.27 -7.97 10.64
C MET A 28 10.24 -9.04 10.91
N ASP A 29 10.63 -10.28 10.72
CA ASP A 29 9.79 -11.42 11.08
C ASP A 29 10.03 -11.73 12.57
N PRO A 30 9.05 -11.51 13.42
CA PRO A 30 9.26 -11.72 14.86
C PRO A 30 9.48 -13.18 15.23
N VAL A 31 9.01 -14.11 14.42
CA VAL A 31 9.18 -15.52 14.72
C VAL A 31 10.59 -15.98 14.36
N GLU A 32 11.01 -15.67 13.15
CA GLU A 32 12.32 -16.09 12.66
C GLU A 32 13.43 -15.16 13.09
N ASN A 33 13.07 -13.97 13.57
CA ASN A 33 14.04 -12.94 13.97
C ASN A 33 14.95 -12.58 12.79
N GLN A 34 14.38 -12.53 11.62
CA GLN A 34 15.08 -12.17 10.38
C GLN A 34 14.28 -11.14 9.63
N TYR A 35 14.97 -10.39 8.78
CA TYR A 35 14.30 -9.43 7.92
C TYR A 35 13.88 -10.08 6.62
N GLU A 36 12.66 -9.79 6.18
CA GLU A 36 12.18 -10.16 4.87
C GLU A 36 12.09 -8.91 4.02
N LYS A 37 12.43 -9.03 2.77
CA LYS A 37 12.36 -7.89 1.87
C LYS A 37 11.02 -7.88 1.15
N ARG A 38 10.34 -6.73 1.20
CA ARG A 38 9.14 -6.49 0.40
C ARG A 38 9.55 -5.73 -0.84
N ARG A 39 9.04 -6.14 -1.98
CA ARG A 39 9.34 -5.49 -3.25
C ARG A 39 8.06 -5.30 -4.04
N TYR A 40 7.88 -4.09 -4.55
CA TYR A 40 6.73 -3.78 -5.37
C TYR A 40 7.19 -2.94 -6.55
N HIS A 41 6.55 -3.17 -7.70
CA HIS A 41 6.84 -2.40 -8.90
C HIS A 41 5.81 -1.29 -9.02
N LEU A 42 6.28 -0.08 -9.27
CA LEU A 42 5.39 1.04 -9.51
C LEU A 42 5.15 1.14 -11.01
N SER A 43 3.87 1.20 -11.41
CA SER A 43 3.57 1.50 -12.78
C SER A 43 4.05 2.92 -13.06
N ARG A 44 4.25 3.23 -14.34
CA ARG A 44 4.68 4.58 -14.71
C ARG A 44 3.66 5.61 -14.24
N HIS A 45 2.38 5.28 -14.37
CA HIS A 45 1.31 6.14 -13.90
C HIS A 45 1.40 6.36 -12.39
N CYS A 46 1.62 5.30 -11.64
CA CYS A 46 1.71 5.40 -10.19
C CYS A 46 2.87 6.31 -9.78
N MET A 47 4.01 6.15 -10.41
CA MET A 47 5.17 6.97 -10.09
C MET A 47 4.90 8.43 -10.37
N GLN A 48 4.30 8.75 -11.51
CA GLN A 48 3.96 10.12 -11.84
C GLN A 48 2.95 10.72 -10.87
N ARG A 49 1.91 9.97 -10.55
CA ARG A 49 0.88 10.46 -9.65
C ARG A 49 1.40 10.66 -8.23
N ALA A 50 2.21 9.73 -7.75
CA ALA A 50 2.78 9.86 -6.42
C ALA A 50 3.64 11.11 -6.32
N SER A 51 4.43 11.35 -7.35
CA SER A 51 5.28 12.54 -7.40
C SER A 51 4.44 13.81 -7.44
N GLN A 52 3.42 13.84 -8.29
CA GLN A 52 2.55 15.01 -8.42
C GLN A 52 1.79 15.32 -7.14
N ARG A 53 1.41 14.28 -6.41
CA ARG A 53 0.62 14.42 -5.18
C ARG A 53 1.46 14.56 -3.94
N GLY A 54 2.78 14.51 -4.08
CA GLY A 54 3.67 14.65 -2.95
C GLY A 54 3.69 13.47 -2.01
N PHE A 55 3.36 12.27 -2.49
CA PHE A 55 3.44 11.09 -1.66
C PHE A 55 4.89 10.72 -1.42
N GLN A 56 5.19 10.36 -0.20
CA GLN A 56 6.50 9.84 0.14
C GLN A 56 6.47 8.32 0.08
N ALA A 57 7.61 7.74 -0.23
CA ALA A 57 7.71 6.30 -0.36
C ALA A 57 7.28 5.57 0.91
N ASP A 58 7.61 6.13 2.07
CA ASP A 58 7.27 5.48 3.32
C ASP A 58 5.76 5.45 3.57
N ALA A 59 5.02 6.45 3.11
CA ALA A 59 3.57 6.45 3.26
C ALA A 59 2.95 5.30 2.49
N ILE A 60 3.47 5.03 1.30
CA ILE A 60 3.01 3.91 0.50
C ILE A 60 3.37 2.58 1.19
N ALA A 61 4.60 2.48 1.67
CA ALA A 61 5.05 1.28 2.34
C ALA A 61 4.23 0.99 3.60
N ILE A 62 3.95 2.01 4.40
CA ILE A 62 3.15 1.86 5.60
C ILE A 62 1.74 1.39 5.26
N THR A 63 1.16 1.95 4.21
CA THR A 63 -0.18 1.56 3.79
C THR A 63 -0.20 0.11 3.32
N LEU A 64 0.80 -0.31 2.57
CA LEU A 64 0.86 -1.69 2.09
C LEU A 64 1.09 -2.67 3.24
N GLU A 65 1.86 -2.27 4.23
CA GLU A 65 2.19 -3.16 5.33
C GLU A 65 1.07 -3.27 6.36
N PHE A 66 0.41 -2.17 6.66
CA PHE A 66 -0.55 -2.14 7.76
C PHE A 66 -2.00 -1.89 7.35
N GLY A 67 -2.25 -1.44 6.15
CA GLY A 67 -3.58 -1.09 5.71
C GLY A 67 -4.50 -2.30 5.56
N ARG A 68 -5.79 -2.04 5.55
CA ARG A 68 -6.78 -3.07 5.28
C ARG A 68 -6.90 -3.27 3.78
N VAL A 69 -7.17 -4.50 3.38
CA VAL A 69 -7.24 -4.86 1.97
C VAL A 69 -8.68 -5.10 1.57
N CYS A 70 -9.09 -4.50 0.46
CA CYS A 70 -10.40 -4.69 -0.10
C CYS A 70 -10.22 -5.00 -1.60
N CYS A 71 -10.80 -6.10 -2.05
CA CYS A 71 -10.69 -6.50 -3.44
C CYS A 71 -11.91 -6.05 -4.22
N ARG A 72 -11.70 -5.25 -5.28
CA ARG A 72 -12.77 -4.78 -6.14
C ARG A 72 -12.24 -4.65 -7.56
N GLN A 73 -13.04 -5.07 -8.52
CA GLN A 73 -12.71 -4.91 -9.94
C GLN A 73 -11.38 -5.55 -10.29
N GLY A 74 -11.03 -6.66 -9.61
CA GLY A 74 -9.78 -7.35 -9.88
C GLY A 74 -8.55 -6.63 -9.37
N MET A 75 -8.74 -5.65 -8.49
CA MET A 75 -7.63 -4.91 -7.92
C MET A 75 -7.68 -5.00 -6.40
N LEU A 76 -6.52 -4.82 -5.78
CA LEU A 76 -6.41 -4.85 -4.34
C LEU A 76 -6.24 -3.43 -3.83
N PHE A 77 -7.21 -2.96 -3.04
CA PHE A 77 -7.15 -1.63 -2.46
C PHE A 77 -6.68 -1.74 -1.02
N HIS A 78 -5.51 -1.18 -0.76
CA HIS A 78 -4.98 -1.11 0.60
C HIS A 78 -5.32 0.25 1.16
N VAL A 79 -6.01 0.28 2.29
CA VAL A 79 -6.51 1.52 2.88
C VAL A 79 -5.97 1.63 4.29
N LEU A 80 -5.29 2.72 4.58
CA LEU A 80 -4.72 2.93 5.90
C LEU A 80 -5.74 3.62 6.79
N GLY A 81 -6.20 2.90 7.81
CA GLY A 81 -7.05 3.45 8.83
C GLY A 81 -6.26 3.67 10.11
N LYS A 82 -6.78 4.53 10.96
CA LYS A 82 -6.07 4.86 12.19
C LYS A 82 -5.83 3.64 13.06
N ARG A 83 -6.80 2.73 13.09
CA ARG A 83 -6.68 1.54 13.93
C ARG A 83 -5.63 0.57 13.46
N GLN A 84 -5.33 0.56 12.17
CA GLN A 84 -4.32 -0.32 11.62
C GLN A 84 -2.92 0.21 11.83
N LEU A 85 -2.80 1.50 12.14
CA LEU A 85 -1.50 2.11 12.29
C LEU A 85 -0.87 1.70 13.61
N PRO A 86 0.38 1.21 13.62
CA PRO A 86 1.04 0.88 14.86
C PRO A 86 1.10 2.08 15.78
N GLN A 87 1.06 1.85 17.08
CA GLN A 87 1.06 2.92 18.03
C GLN A 87 2.27 3.85 17.87
N ALA A 88 3.40 3.30 17.53
CA ALA A 88 4.61 4.08 17.33
C ALA A 88 4.50 5.08 16.18
N LEU A 89 3.59 4.84 15.25
CA LEU A 89 3.41 5.71 14.09
C LEU A 89 2.19 6.59 14.18
N ARG A 90 1.42 6.51 15.25
CA ARG A 90 0.17 7.26 15.33
C ARG A 90 0.37 8.76 15.39
N HIS A 91 1.52 9.20 15.83
CA HIS A 91 1.81 10.63 15.80
C HIS A 91 1.92 11.18 14.39
N GLU A 92 2.05 10.31 13.40
CA GLU A 92 2.11 10.73 12.00
C GLU A 92 0.78 10.56 11.29
N TRP A 93 -0.29 10.31 12.02
CA TRP A 93 -1.59 10.01 11.42
C TRP A 93 -2.06 11.10 10.46
N GLU A 94 -1.86 12.38 10.79
CA GLU A 94 -2.32 13.46 9.93
C GLU A 94 -1.65 13.40 8.55
N ARG A 95 -0.40 13.01 8.52
CA ARG A 95 0.35 12.87 7.27
C ARG A 95 -0.09 11.64 6.48
N LEU A 96 -0.44 10.58 7.19
CA LEU A 96 -0.68 9.27 6.58
C LEU A 96 -2.15 8.98 6.33
N ARG A 97 -3.04 9.74 6.93
CA ARG A 97 -4.45 9.40 6.96
C ARG A 97 -5.05 9.27 5.57
N HIS A 98 -5.97 8.34 5.47
CA HIS A 98 -6.79 8.15 4.27
C HIS A 98 -5.99 7.80 3.02
N THR A 99 -4.78 7.31 3.19
CA THR A 99 -3.97 6.87 2.07
C THR A 99 -4.53 5.58 1.51
N VAL A 100 -4.68 5.53 0.20
CA VAL A 100 -5.13 4.35 -0.51
C VAL A 100 -4.09 4.00 -1.54
N VAL A 101 -3.66 2.74 -1.52
CA VAL A 101 -2.71 2.21 -2.51
C VAL A 101 -3.39 1.08 -3.24
N VAL A 102 -3.37 1.13 -4.56
CA VAL A 102 -4.05 0.15 -5.38
C VAL A 102 -3.03 -0.73 -6.09
N LEU A 103 -3.16 -2.03 -5.87
CA LEU A 103 -2.32 -3.03 -6.54
C LEU A 103 -3.10 -3.75 -7.61
N ALA A 104 -2.40 -4.19 -8.63
CA ALA A 104 -2.97 -5.11 -9.60
C ALA A 104 -3.22 -6.45 -8.93
N GLU A 105 -3.92 -7.34 -9.61
CA GLU A 105 -4.24 -8.62 -9.01
C GLU A 105 -3.02 -9.51 -8.83
N ASP A 106 -1.88 -9.17 -9.44
CA ASP A 106 -0.65 -9.91 -9.21
C ASP A 106 -0.08 -9.63 -7.81
N ASP A 107 -0.66 -8.65 -7.11
CA ASP A 107 -0.26 -8.29 -5.75
C ASP A 107 1.17 -7.76 -5.65
N THR A 108 1.74 -7.34 -6.75
CA THR A 108 3.11 -6.79 -6.75
C THR A 108 3.26 -5.49 -7.52
N THR A 109 2.29 -5.14 -8.37
CA THR A 109 2.38 -3.95 -9.17
C THR A 109 1.47 -2.86 -8.64
N LEU A 110 2.04 -1.73 -8.25
CA LEU A 110 1.27 -0.58 -7.79
C LEU A 110 0.71 0.16 -9.00
N ILE A 111 -0.60 0.27 -9.03
CA ILE A 111 -1.30 0.96 -10.10
C ILE A 111 -1.40 2.44 -9.80
N THR A 112 -1.77 2.78 -8.57
CA THR A 112 -1.89 4.19 -8.18
C THR A 112 -1.93 4.31 -6.66
N ALA A 113 -1.74 5.54 -6.19
CA ALA A 113 -1.88 5.89 -4.78
C ALA A 113 -2.58 7.23 -4.70
N TYR A 114 -3.50 7.37 -3.75
CA TYR A 114 -4.23 8.61 -3.59
C TYR A 114 -4.77 8.71 -2.17
N ARG A 115 -5.40 9.83 -1.85
CA ARG A 115 -6.08 10.03 -0.58
C ARG A 115 -7.56 10.19 -0.80
N SER A 116 -8.35 9.70 0.14
CA SER A 116 -9.79 9.78 0.05
C SER A 116 -10.39 9.97 1.43
N ASP A 117 -11.35 10.90 1.55
CA ASP A 117 -11.97 11.17 2.83
C ASP A 117 -12.78 10.01 3.35
N ASN A 118 -13.32 9.20 2.46
CA ASN A 118 -14.13 8.07 2.87
C ASN A 118 -13.82 6.89 1.96
N PRO A 119 -12.63 6.34 2.10
CA PRO A 119 -12.13 5.40 1.09
C PRO A 119 -12.94 4.12 1.00
N PHE A 120 -13.34 3.53 2.10
CA PHE A 120 -14.08 2.26 2.04
C PHE A 120 -15.43 2.42 1.39
N ARG A 121 -16.12 3.52 1.68
CA ARG A 121 -17.41 3.76 1.07
C ARG A 121 -17.28 3.89 -0.44
N LYS A 122 -16.28 4.63 -0.89
CA LYS A 122 -16.08 4.84 -2.32
C LYS A 122 -15.67 3.55 -3.00
N ILE A 123 -14.82 2.76 -2.37
CA ILE A 123 -14.40 1.50 -2.94
C ILE A 123 -15.58 0.53 -3.03
N LYS A 124 -16.40 0.48 -2.01
CA LYS A 124 -17.55 -0.44 -1.99
C LYS A 124 -18.60 -0.09 -3.03
N ARG A 125 -18.60 1.14 -3.53
CA ARG A 125 -19.51 1.54 -4.60
C ARG A 125 -19.07 1.02 -5.96
N LYS A 126 -17.82 0.61 -6.09
CA LYS A 126 -17.32 0.08 -7.35
C LYS A 126 -17.92 -1.31 -7.58
N PRO A 127 -18.15 -1.71 -8.82
CA PRO A 127 -18.61 -3.06 -9.09
C PRO A 127 -17.62 -4.08 -8.57
N LYS A 128 -18.13 -5.22 -8.11
CA LYS A 128 -17.27 -6.27 -7.59
C LYS A 128 -16.38 -6.87 -8.65
N VAL A 129 -16.88 -6.94 -9.88
CA VAL A 129 -16.10 -7.47 -10.98
C VAL A 129 -16.04 -6.44 -12.07
N LEU A 130 -14.95 -6.45 -12.81
CA LEU A 130 -14.82 -5.58 -13.96
C LEU A 130 -15.73 -6.04 -15.05
N LEU A 131 -15.97 -5.13 -15.99
CA LEU A 131 -16.78 -5.42 -17.13
C LEU A 131 -16.09 -6.34 -18.08
N THR A 132 -16.75 -6.62 -19.17
CA THR A 132 -16.31 -7.59 -20.15
C THR A 132 -14.88 -7.43 -20.60
N HIS A 133 -14.44 -6.23 -20.80
CA HIS A 133 -13.08 -6.02 -21.28
C HIS A 133 -12.05 -6.57 -20.29
N TYR A 134 -12.33 -6.40 -19.01
CA TYR A 134 -11.43 -6.92 -18.02
C TYR A 134 -11.41 -8.44 -18.08
N ARG A 135 -12.61 -9.02 -18.24
CA ARG A 135 -12.70 -10.45 -18.35
C ARG A 135 -11.90 -10.95 -19.54
N GLY A 136 -11.96 -10.21 -20.61
CA GLY A 136 -11.20 -10.56 -21.80
C GLY A 136 -9.72 -10.50 -21.57
N MET A 137 -9.28 -9.61 -20.69
CA MET A 137 -7.86 -9.51 -20.41
C MET A 137 -7.37 -10.60 -19.50
N VAL A 138 -8.18 -10.91 -18.51
CA VAL A 138 -7.73 -11.84 -17.49
C VAL A 138 -8.30 -13.21 -17.65
N ALA A 139 -9.36 -13.30 -18.31
CA ALA A 139 -10.00 -14.59 -18.46
C ALA A 139 -9.37 -15.35 -19.60
#